data_16de0ac5361f23e128ecdbdd621c39c8
#
_entry.id   16de0ac5361f23e128ecdbdd621c39c8
#
_cell.length_a   1.000
_cell.length_b   1.000
_cell.length_c   1.000
_cell.angle_alpha   90.00
_cell.angle_beta   90.00
_cell.angle_gamma   90.00
#
_symmetry.space_group_name_H-M   'P 1'
#
loop_
_entity.id
_entity.type
_entity.pdbx_description
1 polymer ?
#
loop_
_entity_poly.entity_id
_entity_poly.type
_entity_poly.pdbx_seq_one_letter_code
_entity_poly.pdbx_strand_id
1 'polypeptide(L)'
;MKRAGSTPASGEPVSDSTGSQHWYQLFSPNLGSIAKGGYDVQKFRNDAFGGLTAAVVALPLALAFGVASGAGPIAGLYGAIAVGFFASLFGGTPAQVSGPTGPMTVVMGTVVATHAHSLAEAFTIVILGGVLQILFGLLRVGKYVEYTPYSVVSGFMTGIGAIIMIIQILPFLGLPASEQGVLGTLSSLASLDLSSVNVTTLLFAAGSLVVVLYWPKKLHSKLPAPLGVLVLGTVVATFFVHGLPQIGNVPSGLPSFIAPTMPMEEMPMFIQAAFILALLGSIDTLLTSLVADSVTRTHHDSDKELVGQGIGNCIAGMIGGLPGAGATMRTIVNVRAGGRTPVSGMLHAVILLGLALGLGPIVAQVPHAVLAAILMKVGWDIIDWGYLKRMRRAPREKFIIMLVTFALTVFVDLIIAVAVGIILASFVNSRGLAVEQLKGLRQSVDADELDQLTEEERVMLRSTKGRVLVTILHGSFSYASARELSRRASPKVTGYRASVYDFSNAGYIDTSAALAIDEMIELSQSNRQYLMVAGLKGQALRALDGLGVLERIPPGHRFAERREAIRAAVDLVNTEDTLPARA
;
A
#
# COMPACT_ATOMS: atom_id res chain seq x y z
N MET A 1 -10.35 -52.39 0.96
CA MET A 1 -10.47 -52.55 -0.52
C MET A 1 -10.09 -51.24 -1.21
N LYS A 2 -8.94 -51.23 -1.85
CA LYS A 2 -8.47 -50.47 -3.05
C LYS A 2 -9.19 -49.18 -3.37
N ARG A 3 -8.49 -48.30 -3.60
CA ARG A 3 -7.75 -47.22 -3.74
C ARG A 3 -6.72 -47.14 -4.77
N ALA A 4 -6.81 -46.28 -5.60
CA ALA A 4 -5.74 -45.92 -6.50
C ALA A 4 -5.41 -44.44 -6.25
N GLY A 5 -4.16 -44.18 -5.99
CA GLY A 5 -3.61 -42.85 -5.90
C GLY A 5 -3.47 -42.27 -7.28
N SER A 6 -3.74 -41.01 -7.42
CA SER A 6 -3.30 -40.20 -8.54
C SER A 6 -2.28 -39.18 -8.00
N THR A 7 -1.03 -39.37 -8.42
CA THR A 7 0.03 -38.36 -8.35
C THR A 7 -0.41 -37.10 -9.09
N PRO A 8 -0.19 -35.91 -8.58
CA PRO A 8 -0.37 -34.71 -9.38
C PRO A 8 0.74 -34.62 -10.43
N ALA A 9 0.32 -34.43 -11.66
CA ALA A 9 1.19 -34.25 -12.81
C ALA A 9 2.01 -32.96 -12.67
N SER A 10 3.23 -33.10 -13.18
CA SER A 10 4.25 -32.09 -13.44
C SER A 10 3.75 -30.71 -13.87
N GLY A 11 4.47 -29.70 -13.32
CA GLY A 11 4.26 -28.28 -13.54
C GLY A 11 3.99 -27.86 -14.98
N GLU A 12 2.80 -27.37 -15.19
CA GLU A 12 2.59 -26.41 -16.26
C GLU A 12 3.25 -25.10 -15.86
N PRO A 13 4.02 -24.46 -16.76
CA PRO A 13 4.52 -23.11 -16.50
C PRO A 13 3.30 -22.20 -16.29
N VAL A 14 3.34 -21.43 -15.20
CA VAL A 14 2.41 -20.30 -15.00
C VAL A 14 2.48 -19.49 -16.30
N SER A 15 1.46 -19.58 -17.11
CA SER A 15 1.33 -18.77 -18.31
C SER A 15 1.27 -17.32 -17.83
N ASP A 16 2.34 -16.57 -18.12
CA ASP A 16 2.33 -15.12 -18.10
C ASP A 16 1.20 -14.64 -19.01
N SER A 17 0.02 -14.49 -18.45
CA SER A 17 -1.12 -13.87 -19.13
C SER A 17 -0.94 -12.33 -19.19
N THR A 18 0.25 -11.89 -19.57
CA THR A 18 0.48 -10.55 -20.12
C THR A 18 0.00 -10.51 -21.57
N GLY A 19 -1.19 -11.06 -21.82
CA GLY A 19 -1.96 -10.73 -23.01
C GLY A 19 -2.21 -9.24 -22.96
N SER A 20 -1.79 -8.53 -24.00
CA SER A 20 -1.98 -7.09 -24.19
C SER A 20 -3.46 -6.75 -23.99
N GLN A 21 -3.86 -6.48 -22.75
CA GLN A 21 -5.16 -5.87 -22.51
C GLN A 21 -5.14 -4.55 -23.25
N HIS A 22 -6.03 -4.41 -24.23
CA HIS A 22 -6.12 -3.18 -24.96
C HIS A 22 -6.58 -2.08 -24.00
N TRP A 23 -5.92 -0.93 -24.00
CA TRP A 23 -6.17 0.20 -23.09
C TRP A 23 -7.66 0.60 -23.00
N TYR A 24 -8.45 0.41 -24.08
CA TYR A 24 -9.90 0.69 -24.06
C TYR A 24 -10.69 -0.24 -23.12
N GLN A 25 -10.16 -1.42 -22.77
CA GLN A 25 -10.83 -2.32 -21.81
C GLN A 25 -10.83 -1.76 -20.39
N LEU A 26 -9.83 -0.93 -20.04
CA LEU A 26 -9.77 -0.25 -18.75
C LEU A 26 -10.91 0.76 -18.58
N PHE A 27 -11.41 1.35 -19.67
CA PHE A 27 -12.56 2.26 -19.66
C PHE A 27 -13.91 1.56 -19.92
N SER A 28 -13.91 0.23 -20.07
CA SER A 28 -15.14 -0.48 -20.36
C SER A 28 -16.07 -0.55 -19.14
N PRO A 29 -17.33 -0.10 -19.24
CA PRO A 29 -18.29 -0.22 -18.15
C PRO A 29 -18.56 -1.70 -17.80
N ASN A 30 -18.77 -1.95 -16.50
CA ASN A 30 -19.03 -3.30 -16.00
C ASN A 30 -20.40 -3.88 -16.41
N LEU A 31 -21.28 -3.08 -17.04
CA LEU A 31 -22.60 -3.52 -17.48
C LEU A 31 -22.54 -4.73 -18.44
N GLY A 32 -21.55 -4.75 -19.33
CA GLY A 32 -21.36 -5.87 -20.26
C GLY A 32 -20.95 -7.18 -19.57
N SER A 33 -20.14 -7.11 -18.54
CA SER A 33 -19.74 -8.28 -17.73
C SER A 33 -20.89 -8.79 -16.86
N ILE A 34 -21.70 -7.88 -16.30
CA ILE A 34 -22.90 -8.20 -15.54
C ILE A 34 -23.90 -8.97 -16.42
N ALA A 35 -24.17 -8.47 -17.62
CA ALA A 35 -25.09 -9.11 -18.56
C ALA A 35 -24.63 -10.51 -18.99
N LYS A 36 -23.33 -10.67 -19.29
CA LYS A 36 -22.73 -11.96 -19.65
C LYS A 36 -22.66 -12.95 -18.48
N GLY A 37 -22.58 -12.48 -17.26
CA GLY A 37 -22.47 -13.29 -16.03
C GLY A 37 -23.79 -13.92 -15.56
N GLY A 38 -24.88 -13.87 -16.34
CA GLY A 38 -26.18 -14.44 -15.97
C GLY A 38 -26.76 -13.76 -14.72
N TYR A 39 -26.95 -12.45 -14.79
CA TYR A 39 -27.51 -11.65 -13.72
C TYR A 39 -29.03 -11.92 -13.58
N ASP A 40 -29.43 -12.44 -12.43
CA ASP A 40 -30.81 -12.82 -12.14
C ASP A 40 -31.44 -11.94 -11.03
N VAL A 41 -32.74 -12.13 -10.81
CA VAL A 41 -33.49 -11.37 -9.78
C VAL A 41 -32.96 -11.61 -8.38
N GLN A 42 -32.42 -12.79 -8.08
CA GLN A 42 -31.85 -13.08 -6.77
C GLN A 42 -30.54 -12.33 -6.54
N LYS A 43 -29.68 -12.24 -7.55
CA LYS A 43 -28.46 -11.42 -7.51
C LYS A 43 -28.81 -9.95 -7.35
N PHE A 44 -29.79 -9.44 -8.11
CA PHE A 44 -30.28 -8.07 -7.95
C PHE A 44 -30.79 -7.80 -6.54
N ARG A 45 -31.59 -8.69 -5.96
CA ARG A 45 -32.09 -8.56 -4.59
C ARG A 45 -30.94 -8.49 -3.58
N ASN A 46 -29.94 -9.35 -3.72
CA ASN A 46 -28.78 -9.39 -2.84
C ASN A 46 -27.95 -8.09 -2.96
N ASP A 47 -27.70 -7.62 -4.18
CA ASP A 47 -27.00 -6.37 -4.42
C ASP A 47 -27.78 -5.15 -3.92
N ALA A 48 -29.11 -5.16 -4.03
CA ALA A 48 -29.96 -4.10 -3.51
C ALA A 48 -29.90 -4.02 -1.96
N PHE A 49 -29.92 -5.16 -1.27
CA PHE A 49 -29.72 -5.20 0.18
C PHE A 49 -28.30 -4.77 0.57
N GLY A 50 -27.29 -5.20 -0.17
CA GLY A 50 -25.91 -4.77 0.02
C GLY A 50 -25.76 -3.28 -0.13
N GLY A 51 -26.20 -2.73 -1.26
CA GLY A 51 -26.15 -1.30 -1.57
C GLY A 51 -26.93 -0.44 -0.57
N LEU A 52 -28.13 -0.86 -0.19
CA LEU A 52 -28.94 -0.17 0.82
C LEU A 52 -28.20 -0.13 2.17
N THR A 53 -27.67 -1.28 2.61
CA THR A 53 -26.97 -1.34 3.91
C THR A 53 -25.70 -0.49 3.88
N ALA A 54 -24.97 -0.50 2.76
CA ALA A 54 -23.80 0.36 2.58
C ALA A 54 -24.18 1.85 2.58
N ALA A 55 -25.29 2.26 1.93
CA ALA A 55 -25.76 3.64 1.90
C ALA A 55 -26.14 4.15 3.30
N VAL A 56 -26.80 3.31 4.08
CA VAL A 56 -27.16 3.62 5.48
C VAL A 56 -25.93 3.89 6.35
N VAL A 57 -24.84 3.16 6.15
CA VAL A 57 -23.56 3.41 6.84
C VAL A 57 -22.85 4.64 6.26
N ALA A 58 -22.92 4.83 4.95
CA ALA A 58 -22.19 5.89 4.26
C ALA A 58 -22.74 7.29 4.58
N LEU A 59 -24.04 7.46 4.75
CA LEU A 59 -24.68 8.77 4.94
C LEU A 59 -24.08 9.57 6.09
N PRO A 60 -24.05 9.07 7.34
CA PRO A 60 -23.47 9.83 8.45
C PRO A 60 -21.99 10.12 8.27
N LEU A 61 -21.23 9.16 7.69
CA LEU A 61 -19.80 9.32 7.44
C LEU A 61 -19.52 10.36 6.36
N ALA A 62 -20.30 10.37 5.28
CA ALA A 62 -20.15 11.35 4.20
C ALA A 62 -20.39 12.78 4.73
N LEU A 63 -21.46 12.99 5.51
CA LEU A 63 -21.74 14.28 6.13
C LEU A 63 -20.63 14.72 7.08
N ALA A 64 -20.19 13.80 7.95
CA ALA A 64 -19.13 14.07 8.92
C ALA A 64 -17.78 14.40 8.24
N PHE A 65 -17.40 13.66 7.20
CA PHE A 65 -16.20 13.92 6.41
C PHE A 65 -16.31 15.24 5.64
N GLY A 66 -17.49 15.59 5.13
CA GLY A 66 -17.71 16.88 4.50
C GLY A 66 -17.45 18.05 5.46
N VAL A 67 -17.96 17.97 6.68
CA VAL A 67 -17.72 18.98 7.73
C VAL A 67 -16.25 19.01 8.13
N ALA A 68 -15.65 17.85 8.37
CA ALA A 68 -14.26 17.74 8.82
C ALA A 68 -13.23 18.24 7.79
N SER A 69 -13.56 18.15 6.50
CA SER A 69 -12.70 18.66 5.41
C SER A 69 -12.81 20.17 5.18
N GLY A 70 -13.72 20.86 5.85
CA GLY A 70 -14.01 22.28 5.59
C GLY A 70 -14.78 22.55 4.29
N ALA A 71 -15.03 21.55 3.43
CA ALA A 71 -15.78 21.71 2.19
C ALA A 71 -17.31 21.69 2.38
N GLY A 72 -17.74 21.35 3.59
CA GLY A 72 -19.15 21.29 3.97
C GLY A 72 -19.80 19.90 3.79
N PRO A 73 -20.90 19.64 4.50
CA PRO A 73 -21.50 18.31 4.57
C PRO A 73 -22.02 17.79 3.23
N ILE A 74 -22.49 18.70 2.37
CA ILE A 74 -23.02 18.37 1.05
C ILE A 74 -21.91 17.88 0.12
N ALA A 75 -20.70 18.45 0.22
CA ALA A 75 -19.54 18.00 -0.56
C ALA A 75 -19.18 16.54 -0.23
N GLY A 76 -19.29 16.15 1.05
CA GLY A 76 -19.14 14.75 1.45
C GLY A 76 -20.17 13.82 0.80
N LEU A 77 -21.41 14.25 0.75
CA LEU A 77 -22.50 13.46 0.15
C LEU A 77 -22.36 13.35 -1.37
N TYR A 78 -22.06 14.45 -2.06
CA TYR A 78 -21.81 14.46 -3.51
C TYR A 78 -20.60 13.60 -3.88
N GLY A 79 -19.52 13.64 -3.07
CA GLY A 79 -18.39 12.74 -3.25
C GLY A 79 -18.78 11.26 -3.12
N ALA A 80 -19.61 10.91 -2.12
CA ALA A 80 -20.09 9.54 -1.93
C ALA A 80 -20.98 9.07 -3.10
N ILE A 81 -21.78 9.96 -3.67
CA ILE A 81 -22.64 9.67 -4.83
C ILE A 81 -21.78 9.48 -6.08
N ALA A 82 -20.95 10.46 -6.43
CA ALA A 82 -20.18 10.43 -7.68
C ALA A 82 -19.15 9.29 -7.66
N VAL A 83 -18.28 9.26 -6.65
CA VAL A 83 -17.24 8.24 -6.57
C VAL A 83 -17.87 6.85 -6.41
N GLY A 84 -18.90 6.72 -5.57
CA GLY A 84 -19.59 5.45 -5.37
C GLY A 84 -20.20 4.88 -6.65
N PHE A 85 -20.83 5.71 -7.47
CA PHE A 85 -21.45 5.28 -8.72
C PHE A 85 -20.41 4.97 -9.80
N PHE A 86 -19.53 5.92 -10.10
CA PHE A 86 -18.63 5.80 -11.25
C PHE A 86 -17.47 4.84 -10.98
N ALA A 87 -16.95 4.76 -9.76
CA ALA A 87 -15.96 3.76 -9.42
C ALA A 87 -16.55 2.33 -9.50
N SER A 88 -17.80 2.12 -9.07
CA SER A 88 -18.45 0.82 -9.24
C SER A 88 -18.74 0.49 -10.71
N LEU A 89 -19.09 1.48 -11.52
CA LEU A 89 -19.40 1.31 -12.96
C LEU A 89 -18.16 0.96 -13.78
N PHE A 90 -17.02 1.60 -13.51
CA PHE A 90 -15.80 1.49 -14.32
C PHE A 90 -14.66 0.74 -13.61
N GLY A 91 -14.74 0.52 -12.29
CA GLY A 91 -13.69 -0.09 -11.49
C GLY A 91 -13.49 -1.58 -11.71
N GLY A 92 -12.40 -2.09 -11.20
CA GLY A 92 -11.95 -3.49 -11.31
C GLY A 92 -12.34 -4.39 -10.14
N THR A 93 -12.98 -3.86 -9.07
CA THR A 93 -13.32 -4.59 -7.85
C THR A 93 -14.84 -4.71 -7.70
N PRO A 94 -15.45 -5.85 -8.08
CA PRO A 94 -16.90 -5.94 -8.26
C PRO A 94 -17.76 -5.55 -7.05
N ALA A 95 -17.36 -5.93 -5.85
CA ALA A 95 -18.16 -5.70 -4.63
C ALA A 95 -17.73 -4.48 -3.82
N GLN A 96 -16.77 -3.70 -4.31
CA GLN A 96 -16.27 -2.54 -3.59
C GLN A 96 -17.28 -1.40 -3.58
N VAL A 97 -17.34 -0.72 -2.44
CA VAL A 97 -18.11 0.52 -2.26
C VAL A 97 -17.12 1.65 -2.02
N SER A 98 -17.13 2.62 -2.91
CA SER A 98 -16.22 3.77 -2.88
C SER A 98 -16.91 5.05 -2.44
N GLY A 99 -16.12 6.07 -2.09
CA GLY A 99 -16.58 7.40 -1.67
C GLY A 99 -15.61 8.04 -0.67
N PRO A 100 -15.93 9.17 -0.04
CA PRO A 100 -15.06 9.83 0.92
C PRO A 100 -14.61 8.88 2.03
N THR A 101 -13.31 8.88 2.31
CA THR A 101 -12.66 8.10 3.38
C THR A 101 -11.92 9.01 4.33
N GLY A 102 -11.52 8.50 5.50
CA GLY A 102 -10.73 9.26 6.46
C GLY A 102 -9.48 9.89 5.86
N PRO A 103 -8.61 9.09 5.20
CA PRO A 103 -7.42 9.61 4.52
C PRO A 103 -7.71 10.74 3.55
N MET A 104 -8.67 10.53 2.64
CA MET A 104 -9.03 11.51 1.62
C MET A 104 -9.63 12.79 2.24
N THR A 105 -10.35 12.66 3.36
CA THR A 105 -10.90 13.80 4.10
C THR A 105 -9.82 14.66 4.73
N VAL A 106 -8.80 14.05 5.34
CA VAL A 106 -7.67 14.78 5.94
C VAL A 106 -6.88 15.53 4.87
N VAL A 107 -6.59 14.89 3.74
CA VAL A 107 -5.90 15.55 2.62
C VAL A 107 -6.74 16.69 2.07
N MET A 108 -8.04 16.48 1.88
CA MET A 108 -8.93 17.56 1.42
C MET A 108 -8.99 18.72 2.41
N GLY A 109 -8.98 18.45 3.71
CA GLY A 109 -8.90 19.47 4.76
C GLY A 109 -7.63 20.30 4.65
N THR A 110 -6.49 19.66 4.38
CA THR A 110 -5.22 20.37 4.10
C THR A 110 -5.32 21.20 2.81
N VAL A 111 -5.89 20.64 1.74
CA VAL A 111 -6.08 21.36 0.48
C VAL A 111 -6.91 22.62 0.69
N VAL A 112 -8.04 22.51 1.37
CA VAL A 112 -8.93 23.65 1.65
C VAL A 112 -8.25 24.69 2.54
N ALA A 113 -7.44 24.28 3.51
CA ALA A 113 -6.82 25.18 4.47
C ALA A 113 -5.55 25.88 3.93
N THR A 114 -4.79 25.23 3.03
CA THR A 114 -3.43 25.69 2.69
C THR A 114 -3.14 25.80 1.18
N HIS A 115 -3.93 25.15 0.32
CA HIS A 115 -3.63 25.04 -1.10
C HIS A 115 -4.70 25.65 -2.00
N ALA A 116 -5.81 26.13 -1.45
CA ALA A 116 -6.91 26.69 -2.24
C ALA A 116 -7.43 27.96 -1.58
N HIS A 117 -7.63 29.01 -2.39
CA HIS A 117 -8.24 30.26 -1.92
C HIS A 117 -9.77 30.23 -2.06
N SER A 118 -10.28 29.21 -2.74
CA SER A 118 -11.71 28.99 -2.93
C SER A 118 -12.05 27.51 -3.00
N LEU A 119 -13.30 27.14 -2.72
CA LEU A 119 -13.77 25.77 -2.88
C LEU A 119 -13.68 25.29 -4.34
N ALA A 120 -13.83 26.18 -5.32
CA ALA A 120 -13.71 25.83 -6.73
C ALA A 120 -12.26 25.38 -7.08
N GLU A 121 -11.26 26.03 -6.51
CA GLU A 121 -9.87 25.61 -6.63
C GLU A 121 -9.62 24.26 -5.94
N ALA A 122 -10.13 24.08 -4.72
CA ALA A 122 -10.02 22.82 -4.02
C ALA A 122 -10.63 21.66 -4.83
N PHE A 123 -11.80 21.86 -5.43
CA PHE A 123 -12.42 20.85 -6.30
C PHE A 123 -11.66 20.65 -7.62
N THR A 124 -10.96 21.66 -8.12
CA THR A 124 -10.07 21.52 -9.28
C THR A 124 -8.90 20.59 -8.96
N ILE A 125 -8.34 20.69 -7.73
CA ILE A 125 -7.31 19.74 -7.26
C ILE A 125 -7.87 18.31 -7.21
N VAL A 126 -9.13 18.12 -6.82
CA VAL A 126 -9.80 16.80 -6.86
C VAL A 126 -9.90 16.26 -8.28
N ILE A 127 -10.27 17.10 -9.27
CA ILE A 127 -10.32 16.71 -10.68
C ILE A 127 -8.93 16.29 -11.17
N LEU A 128 -7.90 17.08 -10.89
CA LEU A 128 -6.52 16.74 -11.26
C LEU A 128 -6.05 15.45 -10.60
N GLY A 129 -6.40 15.22 -9.33
CA GLY A 129 -6.14 13.97 -8.62
C GLY A 129 -6.79 12.76 -9.30
N GLY A 130 -8.05 12.93 -9.74
CA GLY A 130 -8.76 11.92 -10.53
C GLY A 130 -8.08 11.62 -11.87
N VAL A 131 -7.63 12.66 -12.59
CA VAL A 131 -6.87 12.50 -13.84
C VAL A 131 -5.56 11.75 -13.61
N LEU A 132 -4.84 12.07 -12.55
CA LEU A 132 -3.61 11.35 -12.18
C LEU A 132 -3.88 9.89 -11.80
N GLN A 133 -4.98 9.57 -11.12
CA GLN A 133 -5.37 8.18 -10.84
C GLN A 133 -5.69 7.40 -12.12
N ILE A 134 -6.38 8.03 -13.08
CA ILE A 134 -6.58 7.45 -14.43
C ILE A 134 -5.21 7.16 -15.08
N LEU A 135 -4.30 8.11 -15.01
CA LEU A 135 -2.95 7.95 -15.56
C LEU A 135 -2.20 6.80 -14.88
N PHE A 136 -2.31 6.65 -13.56
CA PHE A 136 -1.72 5.52 -12.83
C PHE A 136 -2.28 4.17 -13.31
N GLY A 137 -3.58 4.08 -13.55
CA GLY A 137 -4.19 2.87 -14.12
C GLY A 137 -3.69 2.59 -15.55
N LEU A 138 -3.61 3.62 -16.41
CA LEU A 138 -3.11 3.49 -17.80
C LEU A 138 -1.62 3.08 -17.85
N LEU A 139 -0.81 3.62 -16.95
CA LEU A 139 0.61 3.28 -16.81
C LEU A 139 0.82 1.92 -16.10
N ARG A 140 -0.27 1.26 -15.70
CA ARG A 140 -0.24 -0.03 -14.98
C ARG A 140 0.57 0.01 -13.69
N VAL A 141 0.45 1.12 -12.97
CA VAL A 141 1.16 1.33 -11.71
C VAL A 141 0.45 0.62 -10.55
N GLY A 142 -0.82 0.22 -10.72
CA GLY A 142 -1.66 -0.37 -9.69
C GLY A 142 -1.00 -1.56 -8.97
N LYS A 143 -0.41 -2.47 -9.72
CA LYS A 143 0.32 -3.63 -9.18
C LYS A 143 1.52 -3.25 -8.29
N TYR A 144 2.14 -2.08 -8.48
CA TYR A 144 3.30 -1.66 -7.68
C TYR A 144 2.88 -1.08 -6.34
N VAL A 145 1.68 -0.52 -6.24
CA VAL A 145 1.11 -0.02 -4.97
C VAL A 145 0.93 -1.18 -3.97
N GLU A 146 0.61 -2.37 -4.44
CA GLU A 146 0.49 -3.59 -3.62
C GLU A 146 1.80 -3.99 -2.91
N TYR A 147 2.96 -3.55 -3.44
CA TYR A 147 4.27 -3.78 -2.81
C TYR A 147 4.60 -2.83 -1.66
N THR A 148 3.69 -1.90 -1.31
CA THR A 148 3.92 -0.99 -0.19
C THR A 148 4.04 -1.78 1.12
N PRO A 149 5.14 -1.61 1.88
CA PRO A 149 5.36 -2.38 3.09
C PRO A 149 4.27 -2.14 4.15
N TYR A 150 3.73 -3.20 4.71
CA TYR A 150 2.62 -3.12 5.67
C TYR A 150 2.91 -2.21 6.87
N SER A 151 4.16 -2.14 7.35
CA SER A 151 4.57 -1.24 8.45
C SER A 151 4.38 0.24 8.10
N VAL A 152 4.55 0.62 6.84
CA VAL A 152 4.32 1.99 6.34
C VAL A 152 2.82 2.27 6.32
N VAL A 153 2.05 1.37 5.71
CA VAL A 153 0.58 1.49 5.63
C VAL A 153 -0.05 1.58 7.02
N SER A 154 0.35 0.69 7.94
CA SER A 154 -0.16 0.68 9.30
C SER A 154 0.21 1.94 10.09
N GLY A 155 1.45 2.45 9.94
CA GLY A 155 1.88 3.72 10.53
C GLY A 155 1.08 4.91 10.01
N PHE A 156 0.89 4.97 8.70
CA PHE A 156 0.10 5.98 8.02
C PHE A 156 -1.38 5.96 8.45
N MET A 157 -2.04 4.80 8.40
CA MET A 157 -3.45 4.65 8.80
C MET A 157 -3.65 5.00 10.27
N THR A 158 -2.73 4.56 11.15
CA THR A 158 -2.76 4.92 12.58
C THR A 158 -2.59 6.43 12.77
N GLY A 159 -1.72 7.08 11.98
CA GLY A 159 -1.54 8.52 11.97
C GLY A 159 -2.81 9.26 11.56
N ILE A 160 -3.47 8.83 10.50
CA ILE A 160 -4.75 9.41 10.07
C ILE A 160 -5.84 9.25 11.14
N GLY A 161 -5.93 8.06 11.76
CA GLY A 161 -6.86 7.86 12.86
C GLY A 161 -6.63 8.84 14.01
N ALA A 162 -5.36 9.07 14.37
CA ALA A 162 -4.97 10.04 15.38
C ALA A 162 -5.30 11.49 14.94
N ILE A 163 -5.00 11.88 13.69
CA ILE A 163 -5.35 13.19 13.14
C ILE A 163 -6.84 13.45 13.28
N ILE A 164 -7.69 12.51 12.80
CA ILE A 164 -9.15 12.65 12.87
C ILE A 164 -9.60 12.84 14.31
N MET A 165 -9.07 12.06 15.26
CA MET A 165 -9.43 12.23 16.66
C MET A 165 -8.99 13.59 17.20
N ILE A 166 -7.78 14.05 16.91
CA ILE A 166 -7.24 15.32 17.40
C ILE A 166 -8.06 16.50 16.89
N ILE A 167 -8.33 16.57 15.58
CA ILE A 167 -9.08 17.70 15.00
C ILE A 167 -10.53 17.76 15.45
N GLN A 168 -11.09 16.65 15.95
CA GLN A 168 -12.44 16.61 16.49
C GLN A 168 -12.53 17.01 17.97
N ILE A 169 -11.41 17.23 18.67
CA ILE A 169 -11.46 17.61 20.09
C ILE A 169 -12.16 18.97 20.28
N LEU A 170 -11.82 19.98 19.47
CA LEU A 170 -12.45 21.30 19.58
C LEU A 170 -13.95 21.26 19.29
N PRO A 171 -14.44 20.68 18.18
CA PRO A 171 -15.87 20.49 17.93
C PRO A 171 -16.58 19.68 19.03
N PHE A 172 -15.90 18.70 19.61
CA PHE A 172 -16.42 17.89 20.72
C PHE A 172 -16.62 18.75 22.01
N LEU A 173 -15.77 19.75 22.22
CA LEU A 173 -15.87 20.73 23.30
C LEU A 173 -16.87 21.88 23.01
N GLY A 174 -17.46 21.88 21.81
CA GLY A 174 -18.38 22.95 21.37
C GLY A 174 -17.68 24.19 20.83
N LEU A 175 -16.42 24.08 20.47
CA LEU A 175 -15.59 25.13 19.89
C LEU A 175 -15.47 24.94 18.36
N PRO A 176 -15.20 26.02 17.60
CA PRO A 176 -14.94 25.90 16.17
C PRO A 176 -13.69 25.06 15.90
N ALA A 177 -13.70 24.29 14.81
CA ALA A 177 -12.54 23.54 14.37
C ALA A 177 -11.38 24.49 14.03
N SER A 178 -10.14 24.05 14.29
CA SER A 178 -8.95 24.84 13.92
C SER A 178 -8.68 24.76 12.41
N GLU A 179 -8.46 25.90 11.77
CA GLU A 179 -8.07 25.98 10.37
C GLU A 179 -6.65 25.45 10.12
N GLN A 180 -5.80 25.46 11.16
CA GLN A 180 -4.39 25.01 11.08
C GLN A 180 -4.23 23.50 11.37
N GLY A 181 -5.28 22.71 11.26
CA GLY A 181 -5.23 21.26 11.40
C GLY A 181 -4.79 20.78 12.80
N VAL A 182 -3.91 19.76 12.84
CA VAL A 182 -3.47 19.12 14.10
C VAL A 182 -2.71 20.09 14.99
N LEU A 183 -1.72 20.79 14.46
CA LEU A 183 -0.87 21.70 15.24
C LEU A 183 -1.69 22.87 15.78
N GLY A 184 -2.59 23.42 14.97
CA GLY A 184 -3.52 24.47 15.40
C GLY A 184 -4.49 23.99 16.46
N THR A 185 -5.00 22.77 16.37
CA THR A 185 -5.84 22.18 17.41
C THR A 185 -5.07 22.01 18.72
N LEU A 186 -3.84 21.49 18.68
CA LEU A 186 -3.03 21.31 19.88
C LEU A 186 -2.62 22.63 20.52
N SER A 187 -2.30 23.66 19.72
CA SER A 187 -2.01 25.01 20.25
C SER A 187 -3.24 25.66 20.87
N SER A 188 -4.41 25.52 20.25
CA SER A 188 -5.69 26.00 20.82
C SER A 188 -6.04 25.30 22.13
N LEU A 189 -5.75 23.99 22.24
CA LEU A 189 -5.95 23.23 23.47
C LEU A 189 -4.98 23.66 24.57
N ALA A 190 -3.73 24.00 24.23
CA ALA A 190 -2.73 24.46 25.19
C ALA A 190 -3.07 25.84 25.76
N SER A 191 -3.76 26.70 25.01
CA SER A 191 -4.23 28.03 25.42
C SER A 191 -5.73 28.07 25.80
N LEU A 192 -6.34 26.90 25.98
CA LEU A 192 -7.78 26.79 26.20
C LEU A 192 -8.19 27.37 27.57
N ASP A 193 -9.06 28.38 27.57
CA ASP A 193 -9.76 28.79 28.74
C ASP A 193 -10.97 27.88 28.98
N LEU A 194 -11.00 27.20 30.12
CA LEU A 194 -12.08 26.28 30.48
C LEU A 194 -13.46 26.93 30.52
N SER A 195 -13.51 28.25 30.70
CA SER A 195 -14.75 29.01 30.65
C SER A 195 -15.37 29.09 29.26
N SER A 196 -14.58 28.91 28.21
CA SER A 196 -15.04 28.91 26.81
C SER A 196 -15.71 27.61 26.38
N VAL A 197 -15.55 26.54 27.16
CA VAL A 197 -16.10 25.22 26.85
C VAL A 197 -17.60 25.20 26.99
N ASN A 198 -18.32 24.83 25.94
CA ASN A 198 -19.75 24.67 26.01
C ASN A 198 -20.11 23.32 26.66
N VAL A 199 -20.43 23.36 27.96
CA VAL A 199 -20.71 22.15 28.76
C VAL A 199 -21.87 21.35 28.18
N THR A 200 -22.92 22.01 27.65
CA THR A 200 -24.05 21.32 27.01
C THR A 200 -23.60 20.53 25.78
N THR A 201 -22.79 21.14 24.92
CA THR A 201 -22.26 20.49 23.73
C THR A 201 -21.31 19.32 24.11
N LEU A 202 -20.46 19.53 25.11
CA LEU A 202 -19.55 18.50 25.62
C LEU A 202 -20.32 17.28 26.16
N LEU A 203 -21.32 17.49 27.01
CA LEU A 203 -22.11 16.38 27.55
C LEU A 203 -22.91 15.67 26.47
N PHE A 204 -23.40 16.40 25.48
CA PHE A 204 -24.14 15.84 24.37
C PHE A 204 -23.23 15.02 23.44
N ALA A 205 -22.04 15.53 23.14
CA ALA A 205 -21.02 14.80 22.36
C ALA A 205 -20.53 13.54 23.10
N ALA A 206 -20.26 13.67 24.41
CA ALA A 206 -19.87 12.53 25.25
C ALA A 206 -20.95 11.46 25.32
N GLY A 207 -22.22 11.86 25.53
CA GLY A 207 -23.36 10.96 25.48
C GLY A 207 -23.49 10.25 24.12
N SER A 208 -23.35 11.00 23.02
CA SER A 208 -23.36 10.45 21.67
C SER A 208 -22.23 9.44 21.45
N LEU A 209 -21.02 9.74 21.93
CA LEU A 209 -19.86 8.83 21.84
C LEU A 209 -20.11 7.55 22.66
N VAL A 210 -20.64 7.66 23.87
CA VAL A 210 -21.00 6.49 24.69
C VAL A 210 -22.04 5.62 23.96
N VAL A 211 -23.06 6.21 23.36
CA VAL A 211 -24.06 5.46 22.60
C VAL A 211 -23.43 4.75 21.39
N VAL A 212 -22.52 5.41 20.64
CA VAL A 212 -21.81 4.76 19.52
C VAL A 212 -20.95 3.58 20.00
N LEU A 213 -20.23 3.74 21.13
CA LEU A 213 -19.32 2.73 21.66
C LEU A 213 -20.06 1.49 22.21
N TYR A 214 -21.18 1.73 22.90
CA TYR A 214 -21.96 0.68 23.56
C TYR A 214 -23.21 0.24 22.76
N TRP A 215 -23.24 0.55 21.45
CA TRP A 215 -24.36 0.19 20.58
C TRP A 215 -24.63 -1.31 20.61
N PRO A 216 -25.89 -1.74 20.87
CA PRO A 216 -26.22 -3.16 21.02
C PRO A 216 -25.90 -3.97 19.77
N LYS A 217 -25.11 -5.04 19.93
CA LYS A 217 -24.72 -5.93 18.80
C LYS A 217 -25.93 -6.49 18.04
N LYS A 218 -27.04 -6.77 18.74
CA LYS A 218 -28.28 -7.25 18.11
C LYS A 218 -28.92 -6.20 17.20
N LEU A 219 -28.75 -4.92 17.51
CA LEU A 219 -29.29 -3.82 16.73
C LEU A 219 -28.37 -3.44 15.58
N HIS A 220 -27.06 -3.69 15.71
CA HIS A 220 -26.05 -3.33 14.71
C HIS A 220 -26.32 -3.93 13.32
N SER A 221 -26.93 -5.13 13.24
CA SER A 221 -27.29 -5.77 11.97
C SER A 221 -28.47 -5.10 11.26
N LYS A 222 -29.32 -4.37 11.98
CA LYS A 222 -30.49 -3.68 11.43
C LYS A 222 -30.29 -2.17 11.30
N LEU A 223 -29.58 -1.58 12.25
CA LEU A 223 -29.31 -0.15 12.34
C LEU A 223 -27.85 0.05 12.77
N PRO A 224 -26.94 0.43 11.88
CA PRO A 224 -25.55 0.72 12.22
C PRO A 224 -25.43 1.85 13.25
N ALA A 225 -24.47 1.72 14.18
CA ALA A 225 -24.28 2.68 15.28
C ALA A 225 -24.18 4.14 14.81
N PRO A 226 -23.38 4.49 13.78
CA PRO A 226 -23.28 5.87 13.31
C PRO A 226 -24.63 6.47 12.87
N LEU A 227 -25.44 5.69 12.14
CA LEU A 227 -26.77 6.15 11.71
C LEU A 227 -27.72 6.25 12.90
N GLY A 228 -27.73 5.26 13.79
CA GLY A 228 -28.58 5.26 14.96
C GLY A 228 -28.33 6.48 15.85
N VAL A 229 -27.05 6.81 16.07
CA VAL A 229 -26.63 7.98 16.87
C VAL A 229 -26.91 9.28 16.12
N LEU A 230 -26.75 9.32 14.79
CA LEU A 230 -27.11 10.48 13.98
C LEU A 230 -28.60 10.81 14.14
N VAL A 231 -29.47 9.82 13.92
CA VAL A 231 -30.94 10.02 14.02
C VAL A 231 -31.35 10.33 15.45
N LEU A 232 -30.93 9.52 16.42
CA LEU A 232 -31.31 9.73 17.83
C LEU A 232 -30.78 11.06 18.34
N GLY A 233 -29.51 11.39 18.06
CA GLY A 233 -28.89 12.64 18.47
C GLY A 233 -29.59 13.85 17.84
N THR A 234 -29.94 13.79 16.55
CA THR A 234 -30.70 14.88 15.89
C THR A 234 -32.09 15.06 16.53
N VAL A 235 -32.82 13.97 16.75
CA VAL A 235 -34.14 14.03 17.40
C VAL A 235 -34.04 14.63 18.81
N VAL A 236 -33.09 14.14 19.62
CA VAL A 236 -32.90 14.65 21.00
C VAL A 236 -32.47 16.12 20.97
N ALA A 237 -31.58 16.52 20.07
CA ALA A 237 -31.18 17.93 19.93
C ALA A 237 -32.33 18.83 19.51
N THR A 238 -33.16 18.40 18.56
CA THR A 238 -34.27 19.21 18.05
C THR A 238 -35.37 19.44 19.09
N PHE A 239 -35.70 18.40 19.88
CA PHE A 239 -36.86 18.45 20.79
C PHE A 239 -36.51 18.72 22.26
N PHE A 240 -35.29 18.36 22.70
CA PHE A 240 -34.95 18.40 24.13
C PHE A 240 -33.73 19.25 24.48
N VAL A 241 -32.81 19.52 23.55
CA VAL A 241 -31.55 20.23 23.83
C VAL A 241 -31.38 21.40 22.84
N HIS A 242 -31.76 22.60 23.26
CA HIS A 242 -31.69 23.79 22.41
C HIS A 242 -30.31 24.46 22.48
N GLY A 243 -29.93 25.16 21.40
CA GLY A 243 -28.68 25.94 21.36
C GLY A 243 -27.43 25.16 20.99
N LEU A 244 -27.55 23.92 20.54
CA LEU A 244 -26.41 23.18 19.96
C LEU A 244 -26.06 23.71 18.56
N PRO A 245 -24.78 23.90 18.24
CA PRO A 245 -24.36 24.20 16.86
C PRO A 245 -24.80 23.08 15.89
N GLN A 246 -25.52 23.46 14.84
CA GLN A 246 -26.06 22.56 13.82
C GLN A 246 -25.39 22.81 12.47
N ILE A 247 -25.52 21.85 11.55
CA ILE A 247 -25.00 21.97 10.17
C ILE A 247 -25.57 23.24 9.49
N GLY A 248 -26.84 23.59 9.74
CA GLY A 248 -27.46 24.76 9.14
C GLY A 248 -27.94 24.52 7.71
N ASN A 249 -27.99 25.59 6.91
CA ASN A 249 -28.53 25.52 5.55
C ASN A 249 -27.79 24.53 4.68
N VAL A 250 -28.47 23.46 4.31
CA VAL A 250 -28.00 22.45 3.33
C VAL A 250 -28.75 22.72 2.02
N PRO A 251 -28.05 23.08 0.93
CA PRO A 251 -28.71 23.23 -0.35
C PRO A 251 -29.44 21.95 -0.73
N SER A 252 -30.74 22.05 -0.99
CA SER A 252 -31.54 20.94 -1.49
C SER A 252 -31.58 21.03 -3.02
N GLY A 253 -31.23 19.96 -3.71
CA GLY A 253 -31.27 19.93 -5.18
C GLY A 253 -30.22 19.02 -5.79
N LEU A 254 -30.23 18.96 -7.11
CA LEU A 254 -29.17 18.29 -7.87
C LEU A 254 -27.86 19.08 -7.76
N PRO A 255 -26.71 18.42 -7.73
CA PRO A 255 -25.43 19.12 -7.74
C PRO A 255 -25.28 19.99 -8.99
N SER A 256 -24.78 21.20 -8.82
CA SER A 256 -24.46 22.11 -9.90
C SER A 256 -23.03 21.86 -10.41
N PHE A 257 -22.81 22.08 -11.69
CA PHE A 257 -21.48 22.01 -12.25
C PHE A 257 -20.61 23.17 -11.72
N ILE A 258 -19.46 22.83 -11.21
CA ILE A 258 -18.42 23.76 -10.77
C ILE A 258 -17.34 23.79 -11.83
N ALA A 259 -17.17 24.94 -12.48
CA ALA A 259 -16.12 25.12 -13.47
C ALA A 259 -14.73 25.05 -12.79
N PRO A 260 -13.79 24.26 -13.33
CA PRO A 260 -12.43 24.23 -12.80
C PRO A 260 -11.78 25.60 -12.87
N THR A 261 -11.16 26.02 -11.77
CA THR A 261 -10.39 27.27 -11.68
C THR A 261 -8.99 26.95 -11.19
N MET A 262 -7.99 27.37 -11.97
CA MET A 262 -6.59 27.09 -11.65
C MET A 262 -5.73 28.30 -12.01
N PRO A 263 -5.26 29.05 -11.02
CA PRO A 263 -4.27 30.09 -11.25
C PRO A 263 -2.97 29.48 -11.81
N MET A 264 -2.49 30.02 -12.96
CA MET A 264 -1.30 29.46 -13.62
C MET A 264 -0.03 29.57 -12.77
N GLU A 265 0.02 30.57 -11.91
CA GLU A 265 1.15 30.80 -11.00
C GLU A 265 1.24 29.73 -9.91
N GLU A 266 0.12 29.13 -9.53
CA GLU A 266 0.00 28.12 -8.47
C GLU A 266 -0.04 26.68 -9.02
N MET A 267 0.08 26.50 -10.34
CA MET A 267 0.02 25.17 -10.98
C MET A 267 0.93 24.11 -10.33
N PRO A 268 2.19 24.40 -9.94
CA PRO A 268 3.04 23.40 -9.29
C PRO A 268 2.45 22.90 -7.96
N MET A 269 1.86 23.80 -7.17
CA MET A 269 1.22 23.47 -5.90
C MET A 269 -0.04 22.62 -6.12
N PHE A 270 -0.87 22.95 -7.12
CA PHE A 270 -2.06 22.16 -7.50
C PHE A 270 -1.68 20.74 -7.94
N ILE A 271 -0.64 20.60 -8.77
CA ILE A 271 -0.16 19.30 -9.23
C ILE A 271 0.37 18.48 -8.04
N GLN A 272 1.10 19.11 -7.12
CA GLN A 272 1.58 18.45 -5.92
C GLN A 272 0.42 17.93 -5.06
N ALA A 273 -0.56 18.76 -4.74
CA ALA A 273 -1.74 18.39 -3.97
C ALA A 273 -2.56 17.30 -4.67
N ALA A 274 -2.75 17.40 -5.98
CA ALA A 274 -3.43 16.40 -6.80
C ALA A 274 -2.68 15.06 -6.84
N PHE A 275 -1.35 15.10 -6.89
CA PHE A 275 -0.53 13.89 -6.84
C PHE A 275 -0.69 13.16 -5.50
N ILE A 276 -0.80 13.91 -4.41
CA ILE A 276 -1.08 13.35 -3.09
C ILE A 276 -2.42 12.63 -3.08
N LEU A 277 -3.48 13.32 -3.52
CA LEU A 277 -4.82 12.75 -3.58
C LEU A 277 -4.83 11.48 -4.44
N ALA A 278 -4.16 11.51 -5.61
CA ALA A 278 -4.05 10.36 -6.48
C ALA A 278 -3.32 9.19 -5.83
N LEU A 279 -2.17 9.44 -5.22
CA LEU A 279 -1.35 8.40 -4.60
C LEU A 279 -2.07 7.77 -3.40
N LEU A 280 -2.57 8.60 -2.48
CA LEU A 280 -3.25 8.11 -1.27
C LEU A 280 -4.56 7.44 -1.60
N GLY A 281 -5.35 8.03 -2.51
CA GLY A 281 -6.58 7.41 -2.99
C GLY A 281 -6.33 6.08 -3.67
N SER A 282 -5.22 5.92 -4.39
CA SER A 282 -4.83 4.65 -5.00
C SER A 282 -4.45 3.60 -3.95
N ILE A 283 -3.63 3.96 -2.96
CA ILE A 283 -3.24 3.05 -1.87
C ILE A 283 -4.47 2.59 -1.08
N ASP A 284 -5.32 3.51 -0.62
CA ASP A 284 -6.52 3.21 0.17
C ASP A 284 -7.50 2.32 -0.62
N THR A 285 -7.69 2.63 -1.90
CA THR A 285 -8.52 1.84 -2.82
C THR A 285 -8.01 0.42 -3.00
N LEU A 286 -6.74 0.24 -3.34
CA LEU A 286 -6.19 -1.10 -3.63
C LEU A 286 -6.07 -1.95 -2.36
N LEU A 287 -5.81 -1.35 -1.20
CA LEU A 287 -5.91 -2.06 0.08
C LEU A 287 -7.34 -2.54 0.35
N THR A 288 -8.34 -1.72 0.02
CA THR A 288 -9.76 -2.13 0.12
C THR A 288 -10.10 -3.23 -0.88
N SER A 289 -9.55 -3.19 -2.09
CA SER A 289 -9.71 -4.24 -3.10
C SER A 289 -9.16 -5.59 -2.61
N LEU A 290 -7.98 -5.60 -1.98
CA LEU A 290 -7.41 -6.81 -1.37
C LEU A 290 -8.30 -7.36 -0.24
N VAL A 291 -8.89 -6.49 0.58
CA VAL A 291 -9.86 -6.90 1.60
C VAL A 291 -11.13 -7.45 0.96
N ALA A 292 -11.65 -6.81 -0.09
CA ALA A 292 -12.80 -7.32 -0.84
C ALA A 292 -12.53 -8.71 -1.40
N ASP A 293 -11.39 -8.94 -2.03
CA ASP A 293 -10.97 -10.24 -2.57
C ASP A 293 -10.90 -11.31 -1.49
N SER A 294 -10.33 -10.98 -0.32
CA SER A 294 -10.22 -11.93 0.79
C SER A 294 -11.57 -12.41 1.30
N VAL A 295 -12.60 -11.55 1.28
CA VAL A 295 -13.96 -11.86 1.76
C VAL A 295 -14.82 -12.49 0.68
N THR A 296 -14.67 -12.08 -0.57
CA THR A 296 -15.45 -12.57 -1.71
C THR A 296 -14.82 -13.77 -2.40
N ARG A 297 -13.50 -14.00 -2.20
CA ARG A 297 -12.67 -14.98 -2.90
C ARG A 297 -12.63 -14.73 -4.42
N THR A 298 -12.53 -13.46 -4.78
CA THR A 298 -12.34 -13.00 -6.16
C THR A 298 -10.93 -12.44 -6.33
N HIS A 299 -10.59 -12.05 -7.55
CA HIS A 299 -9.39 -11.27 -7.85
C HIS A 299 -9.84 -9.99 -8.54
N HIS A 300 -9.37 -8.86 -8.05
CA HIS A 300 -9.63 -7.57 -8.65
C HIS A 300 -8.62 -7.26 -9.78
N ASP A 301 -8.98 -6.31 -10.62
CA ASP A 301 -8.08 -5.71 -11.61
C ASP A 301 -7.64 -4.34 -11.08
N SER A 302 -6.42 -4.27 -10.53
CA SER A 302 -5.87 -3.08 -9.88
C SER A 302 -5.82 -1.87 -10.82
N ASP A 303 -5.43 -2.07 -12.09
CA ASP A 303 -5.27 -0.97 -13.04
C ASP A 303 -6.65 -0.42 -13.46
N LYS A 304 -7.61 -1.30 -13.72
CA LYS A 304 -9.00 -0.92 -13.99
C LYS A 304 -9.65 -0.24 -12.79
N GLU A 305 -9.35 -0.69 -11.58
CA GLU A 305 -9.86 -0.08 -10.36
C GLU A 305 -9.40 1.37 -10.24
N LEU A 306 -8.11 1.66 -10.48
CA LEU A 306 -7.58 3.02 -10.46
C LEU A 306 -8.24 3.92 -11.51
N VAL A 307 -8.50 3.41 -12.71
CA VAL A 307 -9.23 4.16 -13.75
C VAL A 307 -10.65 4.49 -13.27
N GLY A 308 -11.37 3.52 -12.72
CA GLY A 308 -12.73 3.73 -12.20
C GLY A 308 -12.79 4.75 -11.06
N GLN A 309 -11.86 4.66 -10.11
CA GLN A 309 -11.73 5.63 -9.01
C GLN A 309 -11.39 7.03 -9.53
N GLY A 310 -10.45 7.13 -10.49
CA GLY A 310 -10.09 8.40 -11.10
C GLY A 310 -11.27 9.07 -11.83
N ILE A 311 -12.06 8.31 -12.60
CA ILE A 311 -13.30 8.82 -13.23
C ILE A 311 -14.27 9.32 -12.14
N GLY A 312 -14.48 8.55 -11.07
CA GLY A 312 -15.33 8.95 -9.95
C GLY A 312 -14.88 10.24 -9.30
N ASN A 313 -13.58 10.40 -9.06
CA ASN A 313 -13.00 11.61 -8.47
C ASN A 313 -13.07 12.82 -9.41
N CYS A 314 -12.84 12.66 -10.72
CA CYS A 314 -13.04 13.73 -11.68
C CYS A 314 -14.48 14.25 -11.63
N ILE A 315 -15.46 13.36 -11.64
CA ILE A 315 -16.88 13.74 -11.61
C ILE A 315 -17.24 14.35 -10.25
N ALA A 316 -16.71 13.79 -9.14
CA ALA A 316 -16.91 14.37 -7.82
C ALA A 316 -16.42 15.83 -7.75
N GLY A 317 -15.20 16.10 -8.23
CA GLY A 317 -14.68 17.47 -8.29
C GLY A 317 -15.53 18.41 -9.16
N MET A 318 -16.04 17.94 -10.32
CA MET A 318 -16.91 18.73 -11.20
C MET A 318 -18.25 19.12 -10.56
N ILE A 319 -18.74 18.36 -9.58
CA ILE A 319 -20.02 18.61 -8.90
C ILE A 319 -19.86 19.09 -7.45
N GLY A 320 -18.65 19.50 -7.07
CA GLY A 320 -18.40 19.98 -5.71
C GLY A 320 -18.40 18.88 -4.64
N GLY A 321 -18.06 17.67 -5.04
CA GLY A 321 -17.94 16.51 -4.14
C GLY A 321 -16.52 16.30 -3.62
N LEU A 322 -16.43 15.75 -2.39
CA LEU A 322 -15.16 15.33 -1.82
C LEU A 322 -14.50 14.22 -2.65
N PRO A 323 -13.15 14.19 -2.68
CA PRO A 323 -12.44 13.05 -3.24
C PRO A 323 -12.74 11.79 -2.42
N GLY A 324 -12.76 10.65 -3.11
CA GLY A 324 -13.02 9.37 -2.48
C GLY A 324 -12.01 8.30 -2.88
N ALA A 325 -12.11 7.18 -2.19
CA ALA A 325 -11.36 5.96 -2.42
C ALA A 325 -12.24 4.75 -2.08
N GLY A 326 -11.74 3.55 -2.24
CA GLY A 326 -12.39 2.34 -1.76
C GLY A 326 -12.58 2.38 -0.25
N ALA A 327 -13.81 2.18 0.22
CA ALA A 327 -14.13 2.27 1.64
C ALA A 327 -14.26 0.89 2.27
N THR A 328 -13.22 0.44 2.97
CA THR A 328 -13.11 -0.92 3.52
C THR A 328 -14.33 -1.32 4.37
N MET A 329 -14.74 -0.49 5.32
CA MET A 329 -15.88 -0.80 6.20
C MET A 329 -17.19 -0.91 5.41
N ARG A 330 -17.43 0.00 4.46
CA ARG A 330 -18.63 -0.02 3.62
C ARG A 330 -18.62 -1.24 2.69
N THR A 331 -17.47 -1.59 2.14
CA THR A 331 -17.28 -2.79 1.31
C THR A 331 -17.56 -4.07 2.09
N ILE A 332 -17.02 -4.22 3.30
CA ILE A 332 -17.30 -5.40 4.14
C ILE A 332 -18.79 -5.50 4.48
N VAL A 333 -19.43 -4.38 4.81
CA VAL A 333 -20.87 -4.33 5.13
C VAL A 333 -21.70 -4.70 3.91
N ASN A 334 -21.39 -4.17 2.73
CA ASN A 334 -22.00 -4.53 1.44
C ASN A 334 -21.93 -6.03 1.19
N VAL A 335 -20.73 -6.60 1.27
CA VAL A 335 -20.50 -8.03 1.02
C VAL A 335 -21.23 -8.92 2.03
N ARG A 336 -21.24 -8.55 3.31
CA ARG A 336 -21.97 -9.30 4.36
C ARG A 336 -23.48 -9.24 4.20
N ALA A 337 -24.01 -8.14 3.64
CA ALA A 337 -25.42 -7.98 3.34
C ALA A 337 -25.84 -8.67 2.03
N GLY A 338 -24.88 -9.20 1.26
CA GLY A 338 -25.14 -10.00 0.06
C GLY A 338 -24.66 -9.37 -1.25
N GLY A 339 -24.16 -8.13 -1.24
CA GLY A 339 -23.63 -7.46 -2.42
C GLY A 339 -22.40 -8.17 -2.97
N ARG A 340 -22.41 -8.50 -4.26
CA ARG A 340 -21.34 -9.24 -4.92
C ARG A 340 -20.94 -8.65 -6.26
N THR A 341 -21.74 -7.77 -6.82
CA THR A 341 -21.49 -7.21 -8.14
C THR A 341 -21.40 -5.68 -8.08
N PRO A 342 -20.90 -5.03 -9.12
CA PRO A 342 -20.84 -3.57 -9.21
C PRO A 342 -22.20 -2.88 -9.03
N VAL A 343 -23.29 -3.59 -9.27
CA VAL A 343 -24.67 -3.08 -9.10
C VAL A 343 -24.90 -2.65 -7.65
N SER A 344 -24.36 -3.35 -6.66
CA SER A 344 -24.53 -2.98 -5.26
C SER A 344 -23.91 -1.62 -4.93
N GLY A 345 -22.71 -1.31 -5.45
CA GLY A 345 -22.08 0.00 -5.30
C GLY A 345 -22.80 1.11 -6.08
N MET A 346 -23.30 0.83 -7.29
CA MET A 346 -24.14 1.79 -8.03
C MET A 346 -25.45 2.09 -7.29
N LEU A 347 -26.12 1.06 -6.76
CA LEU A 347 -27.36 1.23 -5.99
C LEU A 347 -27.11 2.00 -4.68
N HIS A 348 -26.00 1.76 -3.99
CA HIS A 348 -25.56 2.57 -2.85
C HIS A 348 -25.56 4.07 -3.19
N ALA A 349 -24.96 4.44 -4.31
CA ALA A 349 -24.88 5.83 -4.75
C ALA A 349 -26.24 6.42 -5.15
N VAL A 350 -27.07 5.64 -5.85
CA VAL A 350 -28.44 6.05 -6.23
C VAL A 350 -29.31 6.26 -4.99
N ILE A 351 -29.19 5.40 -3.98
CA ILE A 351 -29.91 5.55 -2.72
C ILE A 351 -29.45 6.84 -1.99
N LEU A 352 -28.14 7.10 -1.94
CA LEU A 352 -27.63 8.34 -1.36
C LEU A 352 -28.10 9.58 -2.11
N LEU A 353 -28.20 9.52 -3.45
CA LEU A 353 -28.77 10.61 -4.23
C LEU A 353 -30.24 10.84 -3.87
N GLY A 354 -31.04 9.79 -3.77
CA GLY A 354 -32.43 9.89 -3.32
C GLY A 354 -32.56 10.53 -1.93
N LEU A 355 -31.66 10.14 -1.00
CA LEU A 355 -31.61 10.72 0.33
C LEU A 355 -31.16 12.20 0.29
N ALA A 356 -30.20 12.55 -0.55
CA ALA A 356 -29.73 13.93 -0.72
C ALA A 356 -30.86 14.87 -1.21
N LEU A 357 -31.68 14.40 -2.15
CA LEU A 357 -32.79 15.18 -2.70
C LEU A 357 -33.96 15.35 -1.71
N GLY A 358 -34.16 14.38 -0.80
CA GLY A 358 -35.32 14.36 0.10
C GLY A 358 -35.05 14.83 1.54
N LEU A 359 -33.81 14.74 2.03
CA LEU A 359 -33.47 14.91 3.44
C LEU A 359 -32.77 16.22 3.79
N GLY A 360 -32.60 17.16 2.86
CA GLY A 360 -31.91 18.43 3.10
C GLY A 360 -32.34 19.12 4.41
N PRO A 361 -33.65 19.35 4.67
CA PRO A 361 -34.12 19.99 5.89
C PRO A 361 -33.81 19.20 7.18
N ILE A 362 -33.74 17.87 7.10
CA ILE A 362 -33.40 17.02 8.26
C ILE A 362 -31.90 17.06 8.53
N VAL A 363 -31.09 17.03 7.48
CA VAL A 363 -29.63 17.13 7.59
C VAL A 363 -29.20 18.48 8.17
N ALA A 364 -29.92 19.55 7.86
CA ALA A 364 -29.67 20.88 8.41
C ALA A 364 -29.75 20.95 9.95
N GLN A 365 -30.54 20.08 10.56
CA GLN A 365 -30.72 20.01 12.02
C GLN A 365 -29.69 19.13 12.75
N VAL A 366 -28.81 18.46 12.04
CA VAL A 366 -27.79 17.56 12.64
C VAL A 366 -26.79 18.38 13.46
N PRO A 367 -26.60 18.06 14.76
CA PRO A 367 -25.63 18.76 15.60
C PRO A 367 -24.19 18.38 15.25
N HIS A 368 -23.27 19.36 15.21
CA HIS A 368 -21.84 19.12 15.06
C HIS A 368 -21.27 18.18 16.15
N ALA A 369 -21.81 18.24 17.37
CA ALA A 369 -21.45 17.36 18.48
C ALA A 369 -21.63 15.86 18.15
N VAL A 370 -22.71 15.51 17.44
CA VAL A 370 -22.98 14.15 17.00
C VAL A 370 -21.95 13.70 15.96
N LEU A 371 -21.65 14.57 14.99
CA LEU A 371 -20.67 14.29 13.96
C LEU A 371 -19.26 14.12 14.54
N ALA A 372 -18.88 14.97 15.50
CA ALA A 372 -17.61 14.86 16.22
C ALA A 372 -17.49 13.52 16.97
N ALA A 373 -18.55 13.09 17.66
CA ALA A 373 -18.58 11.79 18.33
C ALA A 373 -18.44 10.61 17.35
N ILE A 374 -19.13 10.67 16.22
CA ILE A 374 -19.01 9.66 15.15
C ILE A 374 -17.58 9.63 14.60
N LEU A 375 -16.99 10.80 14.30
CA LEU A 375 -15.64 10.89 13.75
C LEU A 375 -14.57 10.45 14.74
N MET A 376 -14.72 10.73 16.03
CA MET A 376 -13.82 10.19 17.07
C MET A 376 -13.82 8.65 17.06
N LYS A 377 -15.01 8.04 16.95
CA LYS A 377 -15.10 6.57 16.83
C LYS A 377 -14.48 6.07 15.53
N VAL A 378 -14.69 6.76 14.42
CA VAL A 378 -14.09 6.42 13.12
C VAL A 378 -12.57 6.51 13.19
N GLY A 379 -12.02 7.59 13.76
CA GLY A 379 -10.58 7.74 13.99
C GLY A 379 -10.00 6.58 14.80
N TRP A 380 -10.68 6.19 15.87
CA TRP A 380 -10.32 5.03 16.68
C TRP A 380 -10.34 3.71 15.88
N ASP A 381 -11.33 3.53 15.00
CA ASP A 381 -11.46 2.32 14.19
C ASP A 381 -10.46 2.25 13.03
N ILE A 382 -9.94 3.38 12.55
CA ILE A 382 -8.90 3.46 11.53
C ILE A 382 -7.53 3.02 12.09
N ILE A 383 -7.28 3.23 13.39
CA ILE A 383 -6.04 2.80 14.04
C ILE A 383 -5.87 1.29 13.90
N ASP A 384 -4.71 0.86 13.44
CA ASP A 384 -4.40 -0.57 13.29
C ASP A 384 -4.01 -1.21 14.63
N TRP A 385 -5.01 -1.37 15.50
CA TRP A 385 -4.86 -2.02 16.81
C TRP A 385 -4.35 -3.45 16.70
N GLY A 386 -4.66 -4.14 15.59
CA GLY A 386 -4.21 -5.50 15.32
C GLY A 386 -2.70 -5.58 15.20
N TYR A 387 -2.13 -4.69 14.41
CA TYR A 387 -0.68 -4.60 14.22
C TYR A 387 0.01 -4.05 15.47
N LEU A 388 -0.51 -2.99 16.08
CA LEU A 388 0.02 -2.40 17.32
C LEU A 388 0.18 -3.44 18.44
N LYS A 389 -0.81 -4.31 18.64
CA LYS A 389 -0.72 -5.39 19.64
C LYS A 389 0.35 -6.44 19.32
N ARG A 390 0.59 -6.70 18.03
CA ARG A 390 1.60 -7.67 17.57
C ARG A 390 3.02 -7.08 17.53
N MET A 391 3.15 -5.78 17.57
CA MET A 391 4.42 -5.04 17.49
C MET A 391 5.42 -5.42 18.56
N ARG A 392 4.96 -5.79 19.77
CA ARG A 392 5.86 -6.28 20.86
C ARG A 392 6.64 -7.53 20.47
N ARG A 393 6.21 -8.25 19.42
CA ARG A 393 6.84 -9.47 18.90
C ARG A 393 7.47 -9.27 17.52
N ALA A 394 7.27 -8.11 16.91
CA ALA A 394 7.81 -7.80 15.59
C ALA A 394 9.28 -7.38 15.69
N PRO A 395 10.08 -7.52 14.61
CA PRO A 395 11.43 -6.98 14.54
C PRO A 395 11.44 -5.48 14.83
N ARG A 396 12.41 -5.00 15.61
CA ARG A 396 12.52 -3.59 16.04
C ARG A 396 12.53 -2.61 14.87
N GLU A 397 13.15 -2.99 13.76
CA GLU A 397 13.24 -2.17 12.55
C GLU A 397 11.85 -1.88 11.95
N LYS A 398 10.97 -2.87 11.94
CA LYS A 398 9.58 -2.70 11.44
C LYS A 398 8.76 -1.78 12.35
N PHE A 399 9.01 -1.82 13.64
CA PHE A 399 8.42 -0.89 14.61
C PHE A 399 8.88 0.54 14.37
N ILE A 400 10.17 0.75 14.19
CA ILE A 400 10.73 2.08 13.94
C ILE A 400 10.14 2.69 12.67
N ILE A 401 10.04 1.90 11.58
CA ILE A 401 9.42 2.36 10.33
C ILE A 401 7.99 2.84 10.58
N MET A 402 7.18 2.02 11.26
CA MET A 402 5.81 2.39 11.59
C MET A 402 5.74 3.66 12.44
N LEU A 403 6.56 3.76 13.49
CA LEU A 403 6.58 4.91 14.40
C LEU A 403 7.00 6.20 13.69
N VAL A 404 8.03 6.13 12.84
CA VAL A 404 8.49 7.26 12.03
C VAL A 404 7.40 7.69 11.05
N THR A 405 6.80 6.74 10.34
CA THR A 405 5.68 7.03 9.42
C THR A 405 4.51 7.66 10.18
N PHE A 406 4.11 7.11 11.33
CA PHE A 406 3.08 7.67 12.19
C PHE A 406 3.39 9.12 12.61
N ALA A 407 4.59 9.35 13.15
CA ALA A 407 4.97 10.68 13.64
C ALA A 407 5.00 11.72 12.51
N LEU A 408 5.57 11.36 11.35
CA LEU A 408 5.57 12.23 10.18
C LEU A 408 4.14 12.50 9.66
N THR A 409 3.27 11.49 9.66
CA THR A 409 1.86 11.65 9.26
C THR A 409 1.14 12.67 10.14
N VAL A 410 1.33 12.60 11.46
CA VAL A 410 0.60 13.44 12.43
C VAL A 410 1.17 14.85 12.52
N PHE A 411 2.50 15.02 12.48
CA PHE A 411 3.15 16.29 12.87
C PHE A 411 3.85 17.03 11.71
N VAL A 412 4.00 16.40 10.55
CA VAL A 412 4.72 17.02 9.42
C VAL A 412 3.82 17.09 8.20
N ASP A 413 3.74 16.00 7.43
CA ASP A 413 2.99 15.93 6.19
C ASP A 413 2.75 14.47 5.78
N LEU A 414 1.55 14.21 5.21
CA LEU A 414 1.14 12.86 4.82
C LEU A 414 1.98 12.27 3.69
N ILE A 415 2.46 13.09 2.75
CA ILE A 415 3.28 12.65 1.62
C ILE A 415 4.67 12.26 2.09
N ILE A 416 5.27 13.20 2.82
CA ILE A 416 6.60 13.00 3.40
C ILE A 416 6.61 11.73 4.24
N ALA A 417 5.55 11.50 5.02
CA ALA A 417 5.40 10.31 5.83
C ALA A 417 5.45 9.01 5.01
N VAL A 418 4.67 8.93 3.94
CA VAL A 418 4.63 7.74 3.06
C VAL A 418 5.95 7.58 2.32
N ALA A 419 6.49 8.66 1.73
CA ALA A 419 7.75 8.63 0.99
C ALA A 419 8.92 8.17 1.87
N VAL A 420 9.11 8.81 3.02
CA VAL A 420 10.15 8.45 3.99
C VAL A 420 9.92 7.03 4.52
N GLY A 421 8.68 6.66 4.81
CA GLY A 421 8.32 5.31 5.24
C GLY A 421 8.74 4.24 4.23
N ILE A 422 8.42 4.43 2.95
CA ILE A 422 8.81 3.51 1.86
C ILE A 422 10.33 3.44 1.72
N ILE A 423 11.03 4.59 1.74
CA ILE A 423 12.48 4.64 1.66
C ILE A 423 13.12 3.86 2.81
N LEU A 424 12.72 4.13 4.06
CA LEU A 424 13.23 3.41 5.23
C LEU A 424 12.94 1.90 5.16
N ALA A 425 11.73 1.53 4.75
CA ALA A 425 11.36 0.13 4.61
C ALA A 425 12.18 -0.58 3.51
N SER A 426 12.47 0.12 2.40
CA SER A 426 13.32 -0.39 1.32
C SER A 426 14.76 -0.63 1.80
N PHE A 427 15.33 0.29 2.57
CA PHE A 427 16.66 0.10 3.18
C PHE A 427 16.70 -1.10 4.13
N VAL A 428 15.72 -1.22 5.02
CA VAL A 428 15.65 -2.34 5.97
C VAL A 428 15.47 -3.67 5.25
N ASN A 429 14.61 -3.72 4.23
CA ASN A 429 14.39 -4.93 3.45
C ASN A 429 15.64 -5.31 2.64
N SER A 430 16.31 -4.32 2.01
CA SER A 430 17.57 -4.55 1.27
C SER A 430 18.66 -5.13 2.16
N ARG A 431 18.80 -4.59 3.39
CA ARG A 431 19.75 -5.15 4.38
C ARG A 431 19.39 -6.58 4.77
N GLY A 432 18.11 -6.88 4.97
CA GLY A 432 17.65 -8.24 5.26
C GLY A 432 17.96 -9.21 4.12
N LEU A 433 17.70 -8.79 2.87
CA LEU A 433 18.03 -9.56 1.67
C LEU A 433 19.55 -9.79 1.54
N ALA A 434 20.37 -8.77 1.78
CA ALA A 434 21.82 -8.90 1.75
C ALA A 434 22.32 -9.99 2.72
N VAL A 435 21.85 -9.96 3.97
CA VAL A 435 22.21 -10.97 4.98
C VAL A 435 21.81 -12.38 4.54
N GLU A 436 20.62 -12.53 3.95
CA GLU A 436 20.14 -13.84 3.50
C GLU A 436 20.93 -14.32 2.28
N GLN A 437 21.17 -13.47 1.30
CA GLN A 437 21.97 -13.79 0.11
C GLN A 437 23.39 -14.19 0.45
N LEU A 438 24.02 -13.50 1.43
CA LEU A 438 25.39 -13.80 1.87
C LEU A 438 25.52 -15.11 2.65
N LYS A 439 24.43 -15.72 3.12
CA LYS A 439 24.46 -17.10 3.62
C LYS A 439 24.76 -18.11 2.51
N GLY A 440 24.42 -17.78 1.28
CA GLY A 440 24.75 -18.57 0.10
C GLY A 440 26.21 -18.48 -0.36
N LEU A 441 27.00 -17.57 0.20
CA LEU A 441 28.42 -17.45 -0.06
C LEU A 441 29.21 -18.28 0.97
N ARG A 442 29.88 -19.32 0.51
CA ARG A 442 30.79 -20.12 1.31
C ARG A 442 32.18 -20.05 0.69
N GLN A 443 33.21 -19.83 1.51
CA GLN A 443 34.58 -19.70 1.06
C GLN A 443 35.51 -20.33 2.09
N SER A 444 36.31 -21.32 1.69
CA SER A 444 37.34 -21.89 2.52
C SER A 444 38.47 -22.52 1.69
N VAL A 445 39.64 -22.60 2.29
CA VAL A 445 40.76 -23.42 1.85
C VAL A 445 40.73 -24.80 2.48
N ASP A 446 39.99 -24.96 3.57
CA ASP A 446 39.77 -26.23 4.23
C ASP A 446 38.56 -26.95 3.64
N ALA A 447 38.79 -28.14 3.11
CA ALA A 447 37.76 -28.95 2.48
C ALA A 447 36.68 -29.40 3.47
N ASP A 448 37.00 -29.51 4.77
CA ASP A 448 36.06 -29.97 5.79
C ASP A 448 35.07 -28.90 6.27
N GLU A 449 35.38 -27.63 6.00
CA GLU A 449 34.46 -26.51 6.28
C GLU A 449 33.38 -26.33 5.20
N LEU A 450 33.49 -27.02 4.06
CA LEU A 450 32.58 -26.92 2.93
C LEU A 450 31.67 -28.17 2.84
N ASP A 451 30.52 -28.12 3.51
CA ASP A 451 29.55 -29.22 3.57
C ASP A 451 29.04 -29.68 2.19
N GLN A 452 29.14 -28.82 1.17
CA GLN A 452 28.60 -29.04 -0.17
C GLN A 452 29.58 -29.83 -1.09
N LEU A 453 30.80 -30.13 -0.64
CA LEU A 453 31.77 -30.89 -1.39
C LEU A 453 31.50 -32.39 -1.28
N THR A 454 31.70 -33.09 -2.41
CA THR A 454 31.76 -34.58 -2.41
C THR A 454 33.01 -35.07 -1.72
N GLU A 455 33.02 -36.35 -1.30
CA GLU A 455 34.21 -36.90 -0.65
C GLU A 455 35.42 -36.94 -1.60
N GLU A 456 35.21 -37.18 -2.91
CA GLU A 456 36.26 -37.09 -3.91
C GLU A 456 36.88 -35.68 -3.98
N GLU A 457 36.05 -34.63 -3.99
CA GLU A 457 36.47 -33.23 -4.02
C GLU A 457 37.26 -32.87 -2.74
N ARG A 458 36.82 -33.37 -1.60
CA ARG A 458 37.51 -33.17 -0.31
C ARG A 458 38.89 -33.81 -0.31
N VAL A 459 39.02 -35.06 -0.81
CA VAL A 459 40.30 -35.74 -0.92
C VAL A 459 41.26 -34.97 -1.82
N MET A 460 40.79 -34.51 -2.98
CA MET A 460 41.61 -33.70 -3.90
C MET A 460 42.09 -32.40 -3.22
N LEU A 461 41.23 -31.66 -2.54
CA LEU A 461 41.55 -30.39 -1.88
C LEU A 461 42.51 -30.59 -0.70
N ARG A 462 42.32 -31.62 0.13
CA ARG A 462 43.26 -31.97 1.24
C ARG A 462 44.69 -32.18 0.75
N SER A 463 44.88 -32.72 -0.48
CA SER A 463 46.21 -32.90 -1.05
C SER A 463 46.97 -31.60 -1.30
N THR A 464 46.25 -30.46 -1.44
CA THR A 464 46.84 -29.15 -1.72
C THR A 464 47.34 -28.42 -0.48
N LYS A 465 47.06 -28.94 0.73
CA LYS A 465 47.47 -28.32 2.00
C LYS A 465 47.04 -26.86 2.15
N GLY A 466 45.80 -26.53 1.71
CA GLY A 466 45.22 -25.18 1.83
C GLY A 466 45.68 -24.19 0.73
N ARG A 467 46.28 -24.65 -0.35
CA ARG A 467 46.71 -23.78 -1.46
C ARG A 467 45.65 -23.51 -2.52
N VAL A 468 44.51 -24.15 -2.45
CA VAL A 468 43.35 -23.92 -3.32
C VAL A 468 42.20 -23.34 -2.48
N LEU A 469 41.74 -22.15 -2.85
CA LEU A 469 40.58 -21.51 -2.27
C LEU A 469 39.33 -21.88 -3.07
N VAL A 470 38.32 -22.44 -2.44
CA VAL A 470 37.02 -22.72 -3.08
C VAL A 470 35.98 -21.73 -2.60
N THR A 471 35.35 -21.03 -3.53
CA THR A 471 34.27 -20.10 -3.28
C THR A 471 32.99 -20.60 -3.95
N ILE A 472 32.02 -21.01 -3.14
CA ILE A 472 30.72 -21.53 -3.62
C ILE A 472 29.69 -20.40 -3.52
N LEU A 473 29.04 -20.10 -4.65
CA LEU A 473 27.97 -19.13 -4.76
C LEU A 473 26.65 -19.90 -4.96
N HIS A 474 25.77 -19.85 -3.95
CA HIS A 474 24.49 -20.53 -3.94
C HIS A 474 23.34 -19.53 -3.80
N GLY A 475 22.29 -19.65 -4.64
CA GLY A 475 21.10 -18.82 -4.59
C GLY A 475 21.19 -17.57 -5.44
N SER A 476 20.66 -16.46 -4.95
CA SER A 476 20.56 -15.20 -5.69
C SER A 476 21.45 -14.13 -5.08
N PHE A 477 22.08 -13.32 -5.92
CA PHE A 477 22.91 -12.18 -5.52
C PHE A 477 22.46 -10.91 -6.24
N SER A 478 22.32 -9.82 -5.51
CA SER A 478 21.84 -8.55 -6.04
C SER A 478 22.62 -7.37 -5.47
N TYR A 479 22.25 -6.16 -5.93
CA TYR A 479 22.85 -4.91 -5.42
C TYR A 479 22.93 -4.85 -3.89
N ALA A 480 21.97 -5.46 -3.19
CA ALA A 480 21.93 -5.48 -1.74
C ALA A 480 23.13 -6.20 -1.13
N SER A 481 23.59 -7.28 -1.76
CA SER A 481 24.72 -8.11 -1.31
C SER A 481 26.05 -7.77 -1.99
N ALA A 482 26.03 -7.05 -3.12
CA ALA A 482 27.20 -6.83 -3.98
C ALA A 482 28.43 -6.31 -3.22
N ARG A 483 28.28 -5.24 -2.45
CA ARG A 483 29.40 -4.65 -1.67
C ARG A 483 29.98 -5.59 -0.64
N GLU A 484 29.13 -6.34 0.05
CA GLU A 484 29.58 -7.29 1.06
C GLU A 484 30.11 -8.59 0.44
N LEU A 485 29.62 -8.92 -0.77
CA LEU A 485 30.15 -10.02 -1.58
C LEU A 485 31.62 -9.76 -1.92
N SER A 486 31.95 -8.60 -2.51
CA SER A 486 33.32 -8.19 -2.78
C SER A 486 34.18 -8.18 -1.51
N ARG A 487 33.66 -7.61 -0.42
CA ARG A 487 34.40 -7.54 0.87
C ARG A 487 34.68 -8.89 1.52
N ARG A 488 33.74 -9.85 1.45
CA ARG A 488 33.89 -11.18 2.06
C ARG A 488 34.72 -12.10 1.19
N ALA A 489 34.60 -11.96 -0.10
CA ALA A 489 35.36 -12.74 -1.04
C ALA A 489 36.76 -12.16 -1.29
N SER A 490 37.04 -10.93 -0.86
CA SER A 490 38.43 -10.43 -0.75
C SER A 490 39.19 -11.32 0.23
N PRO A 491 40.31 -11.90 -0.20
CA PRO A 491 40.97 -12.99 0.54
C PRO A 491 41.46 -12.50 1.91
N LYS A 492 40.85 -13.01 2.94
CA LYS A 492 41.40 -12.95 4.30
C LYS A 492 42.51 -13.96 4.51
N VAL A 493 42.61 -14.92 3.60
CA VAL A 493 43.59 -16.01 3.64
C VAL A 493 44.72 -15.65 2.68
N THR A 494 45.93 -15.47 3.20
CA THR A 494 47.16 -15.34 2.42
C THR A 494 47.75 -16.71 2.22
N GLY A 495 48.31 -16.97 1.02
CA GLY A 495 49.11 -18.19 0.77
C GLY A 495 48.46 -19.21 -0.17
N TYR A 496 47.22 -19.05 -0.64
CA TYR A 496 46.65 -19.89 -1.68
C TYR A 496 47.15 -19.45 -3.08
N ARG A 497 47.24 -20.42 -3.99
CA ARG A 497 47.77 -20.24 -5.35
C ARG A 497 46.71 -20.30 -6.42
N ALA A 498 45.59 -20.98 -6.15
CA ALA A 498 44.48 -21.09 -7.07
C ALA A 498 43.15 -20.78 -6.36
N SER A 499 42.24 -20.21 -7.12
CA SER A 499 40.85 -19.90 -6.70
C SER A 499 39.88 -20.62 -7.62
N VAL A 500 38.91 -21.32 -7.05
CA VAL A 500 37.80 -21.96 -7.77
C VAL A 500 36.50 -21.28 -7.38
N TYR A 501 35.83 -20.61 -8.32
CA TYR A 501 34.53 -20.01 -8.16
C TYR A 501 33.45 -20.95 -8.73
N ASP A 502 32.60 -21.49 -7.87
CA ASP A 502 31.51 -22.39 -8.24
C ASP A 502 30.16 -21.67 -8.28
N PHE A 503 29.62 -21.58 -9.50
CA PHE A 503 28.29 -21.00 -9.79
C PHE A 503 27.24 -22.07 -10.07
N SER A 504 27.48 -23.34 -9.82
CA SER A 504 26.57 -24.45 -10.15
C SER A 504 25.15 -24.25 -9.61
N ASN A 505 25.05 -23.60 -8.46
CA ASN A 505 23.79 -23.30 -7.76
C ASN A 505 23.47 -21.79 -7.66
N ALA A 506 24.18 -20.96 -8.44
CA ALA A 506 23.83 -19.53 -8.56
C ALA A 506 22.63 -19.37 -9.49
N GLY A 507 21.49 -18.94 -8.95
CA GLY A 507 20.24 -18.81 -9.70
C GLY A 507 20.11 -17.46 -10.41
N TYR A 508 20.29 -16.37 -9.67
CA TYR A 508 20.13 -15.00 -10.15
C TYR A 508 21.31 -14.13 -9.73
N ILE A 509 21.85 -13.40 -10.68
CA ILE A 509 22.92 -12.42 -10.45
C ILE A 509 22.51 -11.12 -11.18
N ASP A 510 22.33 -10.02 -10.45
CA ASP A 510 22.07 -8.73 -11.07
C ASP A 510 23.36 -8.02 -11.51
N THR A 511 23.22 -6.88 -12.17
CA THR A 511 24.34 -6.09 -12.66
C THR A 511 25.35 -5.73 -11.56
N SER A 512 24.87 -5.31 -10.37
CA SER A 512 25.74 -4.90 -9.27
C SER A 512 26.52 -6.08 -8.67
N ALA A 513 25.87 -7.22 -8.53
CA ALA A 513 26.52 -8.44 -8.06
C ALA A 513 27.52 -8.99 -9.11
N ALA A 514 27.21 -8.88 -10.41
CA ALA A 514 28.12 -9.27 -11.47
C ALA A 514 29.38 -8.40 -11.50
N LEU A 515 29.27 -7.09 -11.30
CA LEU A 515 30.42 -6.19 -11.15
C LEU A 515 31.26 -6.49 -9.90
N ALA A 516 30.60 -6.84 -8.78
CA ALA A 516 31.33 -7.29 -7.59
C ALA A 516 32.09 -8.61 -7.82
N ILE A 517 31.53 -9.51 -8.59
CA ILE A 517 32.21 -10.75 -9.01
C ILE A 517 33.40 -10.43 -9.95
N ASP A 518 33.25 -9.47 -10.87
CA ASP A 518 34.34 -9.01 -11.73
C ASP A 518 35.51 -8.46 -10.89
N GLU A 519 35.23 -7.64 -9.88
CA GLU A 519 36.22 -7.12 -8.91
C GLU A 519 36.94 -8.29 -8.17
N MET A 520 36.20 -9.32 -7.76
CA MET A 520 36.77 -10.50 -7.11
C MET A 520 37.73 -11.27 -8.06
N ILE A 521 37.34 -11.40 -9.32
CA ILE A 521 38.16 -12.04 -10.36
C ILE A 521 39.43 -11.23 -10.60
N GLU A 522 39.31 -9.90 -10.73
CA GLU A 522 40.45 -9.00 -10.93
C GLU A 522 41.43 -9.04 -9.76
N LEU A 523 40.94 -9.08 -8.52
CA LEU A 523 41.72 -9.25 -7.31
C LEU A 523 42.52 -10.57 -7.33
N SER A 524 41.90 -11.67 -7.75
CA SER A 524 42.57 -12.96 -7.86
C SER A 524 43.69 -12.93 -8.91
N GLN A 525 43.42 -12.29 -10.05
CA GLN A 525 44.43 -12.13 -11.13
C GLN A 525 45.60 -11.22 -10.72
N SER A 526 45.29 -10.09 -10.04
CA SER A 526 46.30 -9.15 -9.53
C SER A 526 47.26 -9.83 -8.53
N ASN A 527 46.73 -10.78 -7.75
CA ASN A 527 47.50 -11.59 -6.83
C ASN A 527 48.25 -12.76 -7.51
N ARG A 528 48.25 -12.82 -8.85
CA ARG A 528 48.86 -13.87 -9.65
C ARG A 528 48.36 -15.28 -9.30
N GLN A 529 47.10 -15.42 -9.00
CA GLN A 529 46.46 -16.68 -8.67
C GLN A 529 45.88 -17.32 -9.93
N TYR A 530 45.90 -18.63 -10.01
CA TYR A 530 45.17 -19.37 -11.03
C TYR A 530 43.68 -19.30 -10.72
N LEU A 531 42.88 -18.80 -11.67
CA LEU A 531 41.45 -18.66 -11.52
C LEU A 531 40.73 -19.73 -12.33
N MET A 532 39.86 -20.50 -11.68
CA MET A 532 38.95 -21.46 -12.28
C MET A 532 37.51 -21.07 -12.00
N VAL A 533 36.63 -21.23 -12.96
CA VAL A 533 35.20 -20.98 -12.83
C VAL A 533 34.43 -22.20 -13.26
N ALA A 534 33.42 -22.60 -12.46
CA ALA A 534 32.62 -23.78 -12.71
C ALA A 534 31.12 -23.48 -12.68
N GLY A 535 30.34 -24.25 -13.41
CA GLY A 535 28.90 -24.33 -13.30
C GLY A 535 28.10 -23.11 -13.77
N LEU A 536 28.69 -22.24 -14.58
CA LEU A 536 28.00 -21.08 -15.13
C LEU A 536 26.89 -21.50 -16.11
N LYS A 537 25.63 -21.14 -15.79
CA LYS A 537 24.45 -21.45 -16.62
C LYS A 537 23.34 -20.43 -16.46
N GLY A 538 22.37 -20.45 -17.38
CA GLY A 538 21.13 -19.69 -17.28
C GLY A 538 21.33 -18.18 -17.18
N GLN A 539 20.70 -17.55 -16.19
CA GLN A 539 20.74 -16.10 -16.00
C GLN A 539 22.11 -15.63 -15.49
N ALA A 540 22.77 -16.39 -14.61
CA ALA A 540 24.09 -16.06 -14.10
C ALA A 540 25.11 -15.96 -15.23
N LEU A 541 25.09 -16.91 -16.18
CA LEU A 541 25.93 -16.87 -17.38
C LEU A 541 25.66 -15.60 -18.21
N ARG A 542 24.39 -15.32 -18.51
CA ARG A 542 24.00 -14.12 -19.30
C ARG A 542 24.44 -12.83 -18.65
N ALA A 543 24.31 -12.72 -17.32
CA ALA A 543 24.66 -11.51 -16.58
C ALA A 543 26.18 -11.24 -16.62
N LEU A 544 27.02 -12.28 -16.41
CA LEU A 544 28.47 -12.15 -16.42
C LEU A 544 29.03 -11.98 -17.86
N ASP A 545 28.44 -12.66 -18.83
CA ASP A 545 28.83 -12.56 -20.25
C ASP A 545 28.46 -11.18 -20.81
N GLY A 546 27.24 -10.70 -20.56
CA GLY A 546 26.77 -9.40 -21.05
C GLY A 546 27.54 -8.19 -20.51
N LEU A 547 28.26 -8.35 -19.39
CA LEU A 547 29.14 -7.33 -18.81
C LEU A 547 30.62 -7.55 -19.15
N GLY A 548 30.95 -8.53 -19.99
CA GLY A 548 32.33 -8.82 -20.39
C GLY A 548 33.19 -9.48 -19.30
N VAL A 549 32.61 -9.86 -18.15
CA VAL A 549 33.34 -10.47 -17.03
C VAL A 549 34.03 -11.78 -17.47
N LEU A 550 33.39 -12.53 -18.35
CA LEU A 550 33.94 -13.79 -18.84
C LEU A 550 35.18 -13.60 -19.74
N GLU A 551 35.33 -12.47 -20.41
CA GLU A 551 36.49 -12.19 -21.25
C GLU A 551 37.81 -12.22 -20.47
N ARG A 552 37.76 -11.92 -19.18
CA ARG A 552 38.91 -11.97 -18.26
C ARG A 552 39.33 -13.40 -17.90
N ILE A 553 38.48 -14.40 -18.13
CA ILE A 553 38.71 -15.78 -17.76
C ILE A 553 39.09 -16.56 -19.00
N PRO A 554 40.32 -17.14 -19.09
CA PRO A 554 40.70 -17.95 -20.23
C PRO A 554 39.73 -19.11 -20.49
N PRO A 555 39.43 -19.45 -21.75
CA PRO A 555 38.49 -20.54 -22.08
C PRO A 555 38.84 -21.88 -21.41
N GLY A 556 40.13 -22.20 -21.27
CA GLY A 556 40.60 -23.40 -20.57
C GLY A 556 40.41 -23.41 -19.05
N HIS A 557 39.95 -22.30 -18.46
CA HIS A 557 39.70 -22.17 -17.04
C HIS A 557 38.20 -22.12 -16.71
N ARG A 558 37.33 -22.39 -17.69
CA ARG A 558 35.88 -22.46 -17.54
C ARG A 558 35.42 -23.90 -17.66
N PHE A 559 34.77 -24.39 -16.63
CA PHE A 559 34.37 -25.79 -16.49
C PHE A 559 32.87 -25.94 -16.36
N ALA A 560 32.29 -27.01 -16.87
CA ALA A 560 30.88 -27.32 -16.70
C ALA A 560 30.59 -27.80 -15.27
N GLU A 561 31.49 -28.54 -14.66
CA GLU A 561 31.35 -29.13 -13.34
C GLU A 561 32.43 -28.62 -12.37
N ARG A 562 32.02 -28.44 -11.11
CA ARG A 562 32.90 -28.01 -10.01
C ARG A 562 34.08 -28.97 -9.82
N ARG A 563 33.84 -30.28 -9.92
CA ARG A 563 34.86 -31.32 -9.76
C ARG A 563 36.00 -31.15 -10.77
N GLU A 564 35.68 -30.82 -12.02
CA GLU A 564 36.70 -30.60 -13.07
C GLU A 564 37.54 -29.35 -12.77
N ALA A 565 36.88 -28.26 -12.32
CA ALA A 565 37.59 -27.04 -11.94
C ALA A 565 38.52 -27.25 -10.74
N ILE A 566 38.07 -27.99 -9.73
CA ILE A 566 38.91 -28.36 -8.58
C ILE A 566 40.11 -29.21 -9.03
N ARG A 567 39.90 -30.22 -9.87
CA ARG A 567 40.97 -31.06 -10.39
C ARG A 567 42.00 -30.22 -11.13
N ALA A 568 41.57 -29.35 -12.05
CA ALA A 568 42.50 -28.49 -12.80
C ALA A 568 43.27 -27.53 -11.86
N ALA A 569 42.64 -26.99 -10.83
CA ALA A 569 43.30 -26.16 -9.84
C ALA A 569 44.36 -26.94 -9.03
N VAL A 570 44.04 -28.17 -8.62
CA VAL A 570 44.94 -29.06 -7.88
C VAL A 570 46.16 -29.45 -8.74
N ASP A 571 45.94 -29.81 -10.01
CA ASP A 571 47.00 -30.19 -10.94
C ASP A 571 47.98 -29.04 -11.18
N LEU A 572 47.49 -27.81 -11.37
CA LEU A 572 48.34 -26.64 -11.55
C LEU A 572 49.17 -26.32 -10.31
N VAL A 573 48.59 -26.38 -9.13
CA VAL A 573 49.28 -26.10 -7.86
C VAL A 573 50.33 -27.17 -7.56
N ASN A 574 50.06 -28.43 -7.88
CA ASN A 574 51.03 -29.53 -7.67
C ASN A 574 52.15 -29.56 -8.71
N THR A 575 51.91 -29.12 -9.95
CA THR A 575 52.93 -29.02 -11.01
C THR A 575 53.95 -27.91 -10.70
N GLU A 576 53.54 -26.79 -10.09
CA GLU A 576 54.49 -25.74 -9.63
C GLU A 576 55.47 -26.26 -8.57
N ASP A 577 55.07 -27.17 -7.69
CA ASP A 577 55.94 -27.75 -6.67
C ASP A 577 57.04 -28.67 -7.26
N THR A 578 56.85 -29.15 -8.49
CA THR A 578 57.81 -30.03 -9.17
C THR A 578 58.82 -29.26 -10.02
N LEU A 579 58.60 -27.94 -10.24
CA LEU A 579 59.56 -27.10 -10.96
C LEU A 579 60.61 -26.55 -9.99
N PRO A 580 61.96 -26.67 -10.28
CA PRO A 580 62.94 -26.07 -9.40
C PRO A 580 62.77 -24.56 -9.35
N ALA A 581 62.92 -23.99 -8.15
CA ALA A 581 62.82 -22.55 -7.90
C ALA A 581 63.68 -21.81 -8.94
N ARG A 582 63.01 -21.04 -9.81
CA ARG A 582 63.75 -20.14 -10.72
C ARG A 582 64.45 -19.09 -9.86
N ALA A 583 65.77 -19.16 -9.86
CA ALA A 583 66.69 -18.25 -9.19
C ALA A 583 66.56 -16.81 -9.71
#